data_b54077f9e745655b291896a1677e4aec
#
_entry.id   b54077f9e745655b291896a1677e4aec
#
_cell.length_a   1.000
_cell.length_b   1.000
_cell.length_c   1.000
_cell.angle_alpha   90.00
_cell.angle_beta   90.00
_cell.angle_gamma   90.00
#
_symmetry.space_group_name_H-M   'P 1'
#
loop_
_entity.id
_entity.type
_entity.pdbx_description
1 polymer ?
#
loop_
_entity_poly.entity_id
_entity_poly.type
_entity_poly.pdbx_seq_one_letter_code
_entity_poly.pdbx_strand_id
1 'polypeptide(L)'
;MQLNWNRFRWRRGGMWLLVTAVSYLFIGLLYQPTATALPDADPVRRINVQEFSNAAGEEWTKTSIFWFGKAEYPGQGQNYVDVRVGYTQNYFLVQVLVIDYYLWLKTNPQPTDDLTQYDAVAIYLDTAYDRATLPQSDDYQFLVGAYNGGDYNPYQRDARGTGAGWNNSWDATGWHSAVGLDYSTGGPNTNGGNIDYGWTARFVIPWGDLGMSGPPTEGTQWGLGTRLYDRDDQPPAGAIPVESWPETFQPNNPSTWAELHFGADAYDPGPGTVQGTTLIRASSPTDNTVEDAWMGGGGLCASGHEGGTEVNHGDDPDLFTGNEIRPTHFPCYNKSFLRFDLSAVPPGKRILAAELTLHLDGNAGETPDLAQPSWVSLFSIKDPWQEMTIHWNNAPLAYENIDAIWVYPYSGDRDNPVPPGDPYTWNATKAVAEAYTDGEAVNLALYASDTPQHSSKYFHSSEVGTAVSTDPMTPARPTLVVTWGSAGGTITKHVSTTAPQTGDPVTYSLTIVGSGEPLSLLDVLPAGLSTPTNLSAGLSFAAGQLTWSDTPALGQVVTLHYTVTVTAVSGIITNEAVLSQDTGPVSSTATLIVNGQQTFLPTVFR
;
A
#
# COMPACT_ATOMS: atom_id res chain seq x y z
N MET A 1 43.48 -17.36 -50.71
CA MET A 1 44.49 -18.40 -50.96
C MET A 1 44.14 -19.54 -50.01
N GLN A 2 43.43 -20.46 -50.53
CA GLN A 2 43.76 -21.86 -50.87
C GLN A 2 44.22 -22.66 -49.65
N LEU A 3 43.34 -23.56 -49.17
CA LEU A 3 43.25 -25.00 -49.49
C LEU A 3 44.29 -25.84 -48.74
N ASN A 4 44.01 -26.85 -47.97
CA ASN A 4 43.53 -28.19 -48.37
C ASN A 4 43.46 -29.12 -47.13
N TRP A 5 42.40 -29.80 -46.98
CA TRP A 5 42.11 -31.25 -47.00
C TRP A 5 43.24 -32.23 -46.61
N ASN A 6 43.03 -33.11 -45.62
CA ASN A 6 42.76 -34.56 -45.83
C ASN A 6 42.74 -35.34 -44.51
N ARG A 7 41.61 -35.98 -44.24
CA ARG A 7 41.35 -37.45 -44.27
C ARG A 7 41.98 -38.34 -43.22
N PHE A 8 41.09 -39.14 -42.61
CA PHE A 8 41.12 -40.55 -42.15
C PHE A 8 41.75 -40.87 -40.80
N ARG A 9 41.05 -41.46 -39.86
CA ARG A 9 40.57 -42.86 -39.80
C ARG A 9 39.76 -43.11 -38.52
N TRP A 10 38.64 -43.73 -38.69
CA TRP A 10 37.89 -44.44 -37.67
C TRP A 10 38.69 -45.60 -37.07
N ARG A 11 38.69 -45.76 -35.73
CA ARG A 11 38.34 -46.97 -34.99
C ARG A 11 38.72 -46.87 -33.51
N ARG A 12 37.77 -47.35 -32.66
CA ARG A 12 37.86 -47.64 -31.22
C ARG A 12 37.45 -46.40 -30.31
N GLY A 13 36.17 -46.41 -29.91
CA GLY A 13 35.68 -45.49 -28.92
C GLY A 13 34.21 -45.70 -28.53
N GLY A 14 33.70 -46.91 -28.60
CA GLY A 14 32.31 -47.24 -28.28
C GLY A 14 32.01 -47.52 -26.80
N MET A 15 32.92 -47.26 -25.88
CA MET A 15 32.74 -47.64 -24.47
C MET A 15 32.89 -46.47 -23.49
N TRP A 16 33.25 -45.28 -23.97
CA TRP A 16 33.38 -44.08 -23.11
C TRP A 16 32.16 -43.15 -23.12
N LEU A 17 31.25 -43.33 -24.07
CA LEU A 17 30.03 -42.51 -24.17
C LEU A 17 28.93 -42.93 -23.19
N LEU A 18 28.95 -44.14 -22.65
CA LEU A 18 27.95 -44.60 -21.69
C LEU A 18 28.27 -44.20 -20.24
N VAL A 19 29.54 -44.02 -19.89
CA VAL A 19 29.96 -43.61 -18.54
C VAL A 19 29.82 -42.11 -18.35
N THR A 20 30.05 -41.32 -19.39
CA THR A 20 29.82 -39.84 -19.33
C THR A 20 28.35 -39.46 -19.32
N ALA A 21 27.47 -40.20 -20.00
CA ALA A 21 26.03 -39.92 -19.98
C ALA A 21 25.40 -40.21 -18.61
N VAL A 22 25.85 -41.23 -17.89
CA VAL A 22 25.34 -41.55 -16.54
C VAL A 22 25.88 -40.56 -15.50
N SER A 23 27.13 -40.08 -15.66
CA SER A 23 27.69 -39.06 -14.77
C SER A 23 27.02 -37.69 -14.92
N TYR A 24 26.60 -37.31 -16.13
CA TYR A 24 25.82 -36.10 -16.36
C TYR A 24 24.36 -36.22 -15.87
N LEU A 25 23.78 -37.43 -15.87
CA LEU A 25 22.44 -37.65 -15.33
C LEU A 25 22.40 -37.57 -13.79
N PHE A 26 23.48 -38.01 -13.11
CA PHE A 26 23.57 -37.93 -11.64
C PHE A 26 23.97 -36.53 -11.13
N ILE A 27 24.70 -35.73 -11.90
CA ILE A 27 25.04 -34.35 -11.55
C ILE A 27 23.84 -33.42 -11.83
N GLY A 28 23.02 -33.74 -12.85
CA GLY A 28 21.77 -33.02 -13.13
C GLY A 28 20.65 -33.20 -12.10
N LEU A 29 20.70 -34.28 -11.29
CA LEU A 29 19.72 -34.54 -10.22
C LEU A 29 20.10 -33.92 -8.87
N LEU A 30 21.32 -33.36 -8.73
CA LEU A 30 21.79 -32.67 -7.53
C LEU A 30 21.84 -31.13 -7.70
N TYR A 31 21.61 -30.63 -8.90
CA TYR A 31 21.44 -29.21 -9.18
C TYR A 31 19.97 -28.98 -9.51
N GLN A 32 19.11 -28.99 -8.48
CA GLN A 32 17.88 -28.22 -8.59
C GLN A 32 18.32 -26.73 -8.53
N PRO A 33 18.12 -25.96 -9.59
CA PRO A 33 18.20 -24.51 -9.40
C PRO A 33 17.21 -24.22 -8.28
N THR A 34 17.69 -23.68 -7.17
CA THR A 34 16.83 -22.90 -6.28
C THR A 34 16.07 -21.99 -7.22
N ALA A 35 14.75 -22.17 -7.30
CA ALA A 35 13.91 -21.19 -7.93
C ALA A 35 14.32 -19.87 -7.26
N THR A 36 15.06 -19.03 -7.97
CA THR A 36 15.16 -17.62 -7.61
C THR A 36 13.71 -17.20 -7.59
N ALA A 37 13.22 -16.84 -6.42
CA ALA A 37 11.97 -16.13 -6.32
C ALA A 37 12.04 -15.07 -7.42
N LEU A 38 11.04 -15.04 -8.29
CA LEU A 38 10.87 -13.91 -9.19
C LEU A 38 10.96 -12.69 -8.26
N PRO A 39 11.70 -11.64 -8.63
CA PRO A 39 11.64 -10.40 -7.85
C PRO A 39 10.17 -10.15 -7.61
N ASP A 40 9.78 -9.96 -6.34
CA ASP A 40 8.43 -9.59 -5.99
C ASP A 40 8.04 -8.47 -6.94
N ALA A 41 6.90 -8.64 -7.61
CA ALA A 41 6.36 -7.56 -8.41
C ALA A 41 6.30 -6.34 -7.50
N ASP A 42 6.74 -5.17 -7.98
CA ASP A 42 6.70 -3.93 -7.20
C ASP A 42 5.37 -3.85 -6.44
N PRO A 43 5.40 -3.57 -5.14
CA PRO A 43 4.21 -3.60 -4.32
C PRO A 43 3.15 -2.67 -4.94
N VAL A 44 1.95 -3.19 -5.13
CA VAL A 44 0.83 -2.40 -5.68
C VAL A 44 0.47 -1.32 -4.67
N ARG A 45 0.49 -0.06 -5.08
CA ARG A 45 0.06 1.07 -4.22
C ARG A 45 -1.40 0.90 -3.85
N ARG A 46 -1.75 1.35 -2.65
CA ARG A 46 -3.10 1.22 -2.09
C ARG A 46 -3.59 2.55 -1.53
N ILE A 47 -4.91 2.78 -1.66
CA ILE A 47 -5.62 3.85 -0.97
C ILE A 47 -6.82 3.27 -0.23
N ASN A 48 -6.87 3.43 1.09
CA ASN A 48 -8.00 3.07 1.93
C ASN A 48 -8.96 4.26 2.00
N VAL A 49 -10.21 4.08 1.59
CA VAL A 49 -11.19 5.16 1.53
C VAL A 49 -12.33 4.94 2.50
N GLN A 50 -12.73 6.00 3.19
CA GLN A 50 -13.79 5.96 4.18
C GLN A 50 -15.05 6.66 3.65
N GLU A 51 -16.20 6.24 4.18
CA GLU A 51 -17.43 6.99 4.01
C GLU A 51 -17.34 8.29 4.79
N PHE A 52 -17.64 9.40 4.16
CA PHE A 52 -17.80 10.67 4.85
C PHE A 52 -19.25 11.16 4.75
N SER A 53 -19.79 11.62 5.88
CA SER A 53 -21.16 12.10 5.93
C SER A 53 -21.28 13.41 5.18
N ASN A 54 -22.20 13.45 4.23
CA ASN A 54 -22.53 14.66 3.50
C ASN A 54 -23.92 15.13 3.87
N ALA A 55 -24.05 15.89 4.92
CA ALA A 55 -25.37 16.45 5.30
C ALA A 55 -25.67 17.80 4.66
N ALA A 56 -24.67 18.58 4.22
CA ALA A 56 -24.88 19.91 3.64
C ALA A 56 -23.63 20.53 2.97
N GLY A 57 -22.55 19.81 2.86
CA GLY A 57 -21.28 20.21 2.28
C GLY A 57 -20.32 19.04 2.40
N GLU A 58 -19.63 18.75 1.32
CA GLU A 58 -18.69 17.66 1.25
C GLU A 58 -17.57 17.93 2.26
N GLU A 59 -17.40 17.06 3.25
CA GLU A 59 -16.30 17.16 4.19
C GLU A 59 -15.00 16.62 3.56
N TRP A 60 -14.50 17.29 2.53
CA TRP A 60 -13.28 16.91 1.83
C TRP A 60 -12.06 16.84 2.75
N THR A 61 -12.12 17.49 3.90
CA THR A 61 -11.09 17.43 4.94
C THR A 61 -10.78 16.01 5.41
N LYS A 62 -11.77 15.12 5.44
CA LYS A 62 -11.61 13.73 5.89
C LYS A 62 -11.45 12.72 4.77
N THR A 63 -11.22 13.17 3.56
CA THR A 63 -10.97 12.28 2.44
C THR A 63 -9.59 11.65 2.53
N SER A 64 -9.45 10.48 1.93
CA SER A 64 -8.14 9.89 1.71
C SER A 64 -7.44 10.61 0.57
N ILE A 65 -6.14 10.83 0.70
CA ILE A 65 -5.34 11.58 -0.25
C ILE A 65 -4.14 10.75 -0.73
N PHE A 66 -3.79 10.87 -1.99
CA PHE A 66 -2.51 10.47 -2.56
C PHE A 66 -2.02 11.55 -3.51
N TRP A 67 -0.74 11.46 -3.89
CA TRP A 67 -0.11 12.48 -4.73
C TRP A 67 0.80 11.86 -5.76
N PHE A 68 1.08 12.61 -6.83
CA PHE A 68 2.08 12.27 -7.84
C PHE A 68 2.54 13.51 -8.59
N GLY A 69 3.52 13.34 -9.48
CA GLY A 69 4.08 14.44 -10.25
C GLY A 69 5.04 15.32 -9.48
N LYS A 70 5.43 16.41 -10.10
CA LYS A 70 6.41 17.37 -9.58
C LYS A 70 5.94 18.79 -9.87
N ALA A 71 6.32 19.72 -9.03
CA ALA A 71 6.10 21.14 -9.28
C ALA A 71 7.44 21.86 -9.36
N GLU A 72 7.80 22.31 -10.56
CA GLU A 72 8.96 23.18 -10.79
C GLU A 72 8.49 24.55 -11.27
N TYR A 73 8.82 25.58 -10.54
CA TYR A 73 8.43 26.94 -10.88
C TYR A 73 9.57 27.68 -11.63
N PRO A 74 9.29 28.32 -12.77
CA PRO A 74 8.13 28.16 -13.66
C PRO A 74 8.37 27.01 -14.66
N GLY A 75 8.18 25.76 -14.21
CA GLY A 75 8.40 24.55 -15.02
C GLY A 75 7.28 24.32 -16.04
N GLN A 76 7.62 23.91 -17.26
CA GLN A 76 6.67 23.42 -18.26
C GLN A 76 6.67 21.89 -18.28
N GLY A 77 5.48 21.29 -18.38
CA GLY A 77 5.32 19.84 -18.44
C GLY A 77 5.68 19.11 -17.15
N GLN A 78 5.64 19.78 -16.03
CA GLN A 78 5.88 19.22 -14.69
C GLN A 78 4.86 19.79 -13.72
N ASN A 79 3.86 18.97 -13.41
CA ASN A 79 2.76 19.35 -12.55
C ASN A 79 2.69 18.46 -11.34
N TYR A 80 2.42 19.04 -10.19
CA TYR A 80 2.13 18.29 -8.98
C TYR A 80 0.63 18.09 -8.83
N VAL A 81 0.24 16.89 -8.45
CA VAL A 81 -1.16 16.48 -8.37
C VAL A 81 -1.46 15.88 -6.99
N ASP A 82 -2.47 16.43 -6.32
CA ASP A 82 -3.13 15.83 -5.16
C ASP A 82 -4.47 15.24 -5.58
N VAL A 83 -4.73 14.01 -5.23
CA VAL A 83 -6.01 13.33 -5.49
C VAL A 83 -6.65 12.95 -4.16
N ARG A 84 -7.85 13.44 -3.96
CA ARG A 84 -8.69 13.15 -2.78
C ARG A 84 -9.82 12.22 -3.19
N VAL A 85 -9.96 11.12 -2.46
CA VAL A 85 -10.95 10.09 -2.76
C VAL A 85 -11.79 9.81 -1.53
N GLY A 86 -13.08 9.63 -1.73
CA GLY A 86 -14.00 9.25 -0.68
C GLY A 86 -15.36 8.89 -1.25
N TYR A 87 -16.30 8.53 -0.40
CA TYR A 87 -17.64 8.17 -0.85
C TYR A 87 -18.73 8.54 0.18
N THR A 88 -19.94 8.58 -0.32
CA THR A 88 -21.15 8.78 0.49
C THR A 88 -22.15 7.67 0.17
N GLN A 89 -23.32 7.69 0.81
CA GLN A 89 -24.40 6.76 0.48
C GLN A 89 -24.86 6.84 -0.99
N ASN A 90 -24.61 7.96 -1.67
CA ASN A 90 -25.13 8.20 -3.03
C ASN A 90 -24.07 8.25 -4.12
N TYR A 91 -22.82 8.57 -3.77
CA TYR A 91 -21.79 8.93 -4.74
C TYR A 91 -20.42 8.39 -4.37
N PHE A 92 -19.67 7.99 -5.38
CA PHE A 92 -18.23 7.93 -5.34
C PHE A 92 -17.68 9.31 -5.75
N LEU A 93 -16.72 9.83 -5.00
CA LEU A 93 -16.26 11.20 -5.11
C LEU A 93 -14.74 11.24 -5.25
N VAL A 94 -14.27 11.95 -6.27
CA VAL A 94 -12.85 12.24 -6.47
C VAL A 94 -12.67 13.73 -6.68
N GLN A 95 -11.68 14.32 -6.01
CA GLN A 95 -11.24 15.67 -6.25
C GLN A 95 -9.75 15.66 -6.57
N VAL A 96 -9.41 16.22 -7.69
CA VAL A 96 -8.03 16.37 -8.17
C VAL A 96 -7.66 17.83 -8.10
N LEU A 97 -6.52 18.12 -7.47
CA LEU A 97 -5.92 19.45 -7.47
C LEU A 97 -4.60 19.35 -8.23
N VAL A 98 -4.39 20.22 -9.18
CA VAL A 98 -3.21 20.28 -10.03
C VAL A 98 -2.52 21.62 -9.82
N ILE A 99 -1.25 21.60 -9.44
CA ILE A 99 -0.36 22.77 -9.49
C ILE A 99 0.18 22.85 -10.91
N ASP A 100 -0.23 23.89 -11.63
CA ASP A 100 0.06 24.05 -13.05
C ASP A 100 0.25 25.53 -13.38
N TYR A 101 1.40 25.87 -13.91
CA TYR A 101 1.78 27.26 -14.17
C TYR A 101 1.44 27.74 -15.57
N TYR A 102 0.92 26.88 -16.45
CA TYR A 102 0.61 27.19 -17.85
C TYR A 102 -0.68 26.52 -18.31
N LEU A 103 -1.82 27.02 -17.86
CA LEU A 103 -3.12 26.43 -18.21
C LEU A 103 -3.48 26.61 -19.67
N TRP A 104 -3.78 25.52 -20.36
CA TRP A 104 -4.20 25.52 -21.75
C TRP A 104 -5.50 24.75 -21.99
N LEU A 105 -6.60 25.48 -22.05
CA LEU A 105 -7.96 24.95 -22.08
C LEU A 105 -8.48 24.80 -23.49
N LYS A 106 -9.27 23.76 -23.74
CA LYS A 106 -10.12 23.68 -24.94
C LYS A 106 -11.27 24.67 -24.83
N THR A 107 -11.40 25.59 -25.79
CA THR A 107 -12.54 26.49 -25.87
C THR A 107 -13.65 25.91 -26.72
N ASN A 108 -14.92 25.97 -26.24
CA ASN A 108 -16.12 25.49 -26.95
C ASN A 108 -15.96 24.07 -27.55
N PRO A 109 -15.63 23.04 -26.74
CA PRO A 109 -15.41 21.69 -27.25
C PRO A 109 -16.67 21.11 -27.89
N GLN A 110 -16.47 20.34 -28.96
CA GLN A 110 -17.51 19.52 -29.58
C GLN A 110 -17.46 18.09 -28.96
N PRO A 111 -18.52 17.31 -29.03
CA PRO A 111 -18.54 15.94 -28.49
C PRO A 111 -17.44 15.03 -29.08
N THR A 112 -16.95 15.33 -30.26
CA THR A 112 -15.89 14.56 -30.96
C THR A 112 -14.48 15.07 -30.72
N ASP A 113 -14.33 16.20 -29.99
CA ASP A 113 -13.01 16.74 -29.66
C ASP A 113 -12.29 15.87 -28.65
N ASP A 114 -11.01 15.65 -28.89
CA ASP A 114 -10.10 14.97 -27.98
C ASP A 114 -9.63 15.96 -26.89
N LEU A 115 -10.21 15.85 -25.70
CA LEU A 115 -9.86 16.69 -24.56
C LEU A 115 -8.48 16.37 -23.98
N THR A 116 -7.92 15.20 -24.28
CA THR A 116 -6.58 14.80 -23.81
C THR A 116 -5.44 15.58 -24.50
N GLN A 117 -5.76 16.44 -25.45
CA GLN A 117 -4.82 17.35 -26.09
C GLN A 117 -4.70 18.70 -25.34
N TYR A 118 -5.40 18.85 -24.24
CA TYR A 118 -5.46 20.04 -23.39
C TYR A 118 -5.27 19.61 -21.92
N ASP A 119 -5.29 20.56 -21.00
CA ASP A 119 -5.28 20.22 -19.58
C ASP A 119 -6.53 19.44 -19.22
N ALA A 120 -6.31 18.22 -18.83
CA ALA A 120 -7.37 17.27 -18.48
C ALA A 120 -6.89 16.25 -17.46
N VAL A 121 -7.82 15.71 -16.70
CA VAL A 121 -7.55 14.60 -15.79
C VAL A 121 -8.54 13.48 -16.03
N ALA A 122 -8.06 12.24 -15.98
CA ALA A 122 -8.89 11.05 -16.05
C ALA A 122 -8.71 10.17 -14.84
N ILE A 123 -9.81 9.58 -14.35
CA ILE A 123 -9.82 8.51 -13.37
C ILE A 123 -10.32 7.22 -14.01
N TYR A 124 -9.78 6.10 -13.56
CA TYR A 124 -10.06 4.76 -14.06
C TYR A 124 -10.41 3.86 -12.88
N LEU A 125 -11.50 3.10 -13.00
CA LEU A 125 -12.01 2.23 -11.96
C LEU A 125 -12.21 0.82 -12.50
N ASP A 126 -11.68 -0.20 -11.83
CA ASP A 126 -11.99 -1.63 -11.99
C ASP A 126 -12.81 -2.05 -10.78
N THR A 127 -14.13 -2.17 -10.94
CA THR A 127 -15.06 -2.36 -9.82
C THR A 127 -15.20 -3.82 -9.39
N ALA A 128 -14.72 -4.78 -10.17
CA ALA A 128 -14.62 -6.19 -9.79
C ALA A 128 -13.25 -6.58 -9.24
N TYR A 129 -12.25 -5.70 -9.40
CA TYR A 129 -10.84 -5.95 -9.05
C TYR A 129 -10.32 -7.26 -9.64
N ASP A 130 -10.76 -7.59 -10.86
CA ASP A 130 -10.33 -8.80 -11.55
C ASP A 130 -8.94 -8.64 -12.19
N ARG A 131 -8.43 -7.40 -12.25
CA ARG A 131 -7.09 -7.03 -12.72
C ARG A 131 -6.80 -7.60 -14.11
N ALA A 132 -7.80 -7.55 -14.97
CA ALA A 132 -7.68 -8.00 -16.35
C ALA A 132 -6.60 -7.21 -17.13
N THR A 133 -6.04 -7.82 -18.17
CA THR A 133 -5.04 -7.15 -19.03
C THR A 133 -5.65 -6.25 -20.11
N LEU A 134 -6.98 -6.26 -20.23
CA LEU A 134 -7.76 -5.38 -21.10
C LEU A 134 -9.02 -4.94 -20.37
N PRO A 135 -9.50 -3.70 -20.58
CA PRO A 135 -10.69 -3.20 -19.92
C PRO A 135 -11.93 -4.07 -20.14
N GLN A 136 -12.54 -4.55 -19.06
CA GLN A 136 -13.74 -5.38 -19.02
C GLN A 136 -15.00 -4.52 -18.80
N SER A 137 -16.17 -5.14 -18.74
CA SER A 137 -17.45 -4.42 -18.61
C SER A 137 -17.72 -3.79 -17.24
N ASP A 138 -16.89 -4.06 -16.28
CA ASP A 138 -16.85 -3.51 -14.92
C ASP A 138 -15.75 -2.45 -14.74
N ASP A 139 -15.01 -2.14 -15.84
CA ASP A 139 -14.04 -1.07 -15.88
C ASP A 139 -14.65 0.21 -16.46
N TYR A 140 -14.35 1.33 -15.82
CA TYR A 140 -14.87 2.64 -16.16
C TYR A 140 -13.76 3.66 -16.29
N GLN A 141 -13.92 4.60 -17.22
CA GLN A 141 -13.09 5.78 -17.37
C GLN A 141 -13.98 7.03 -17.31
N PHE A 142 -13.54 8.02 -16.52
CA PHE A 142 -14.14 9.35 -16.46
C PHE A 142 -13.04 10.39 -16.68
N LEU A 143 -13.25 11.30 -17.61
CA LEU A 143 -12.28 12.32 -17.99
C LEU A 143 -12.93 13.70 -17.94
N VAL A 144 -12.20 14.66 -17.38
CA VAL A 144 -12.59 16.07 -17.27
C VAL A 144 -11.48 16.93 -17.84
N GLY A 145 -11.80 17.73 -18.86
CA GLY A 145 -10.93 18.81 -19.34
C GLY A 145 -11.08 20.05 -18.45
N ALA A 146 -10.01 20.77 -18.22
CA ALA A 146 -10.06 22.04 -17.52
C ALA A 146 -10.93 23.04 -18.31
N TYR A 147 -11.79 23.83 -17.61
CA TYR A 147 -12.66 24.81 -18.24
C TYR A 147 -12.97 25.99 -17.30
N ASN A 148 -13.29 27.14 -17.89
CA ASN A 148 -13.53 28.38 -17.16
C ASN A 148 -15.02 28.65 -16.98
N GLY A 149 -15.65 27.95 -16.05
CA GLY A 149 -17.07 28.14 -15.67
C GLY A 149 -18.08 27.75 -16.77
N GLY A 150 -19.35 27.73 -16.44
CA GLY A 150 -20.43 27.41 -17.35
C GLY A 150 -20.88 25.96 -17.32
N ASP A 151 -21.38 25.46 -18.49
CA ASP A 151 -21.85 24.09 -18.60
C ASP A 151 -20.66 23.12 -18.66
N TYR A 152 -20.65 22.12 -17.78
CA TYR A 152 -19.61 21.09 -17.70
C TYR A 152 -19.74 20.01 -18.79
N ASN A 153 -20.93 19.79 -19.35
CA ASN A 153 -21.20 18.70 -20.29
C ASN A 153 -20.23 18.63 -21.47
N PRO A 154 -19.86 19.74 -22.11
CA PRO A 154 -18.90 19.67 -23.21
C PRO A 154 -17.48 19.27 -22.81
N TYR A 155 -17.13 19.37 -21.50
CA TYR A 155 -15.78 19.17 -20.99
C TYR A 155 -15.59 17.84 -20.28
N GLN A 156 -16.59 16.98 -20.30
CA GLN A 156 -16.48 15.65 -19.70
C GLN A 156 -16.66 14.54 -20.74
N ARG A 157 -16.00 13.41 -20.52
CA ARG A 157 -16.09 12.19 -21.30
C ARG A 157 -16.12 11.00 -20.39
N ASP A 158 -16.80 9.97 -20.78
CA ASP A 158 -16.77 8.69 -20.12
C ASP A 158 -16.63 7.53 -21.10
N ALA A 159 -16.20 6.39 -20.60
CA ALA A 159 -16.12 5.16 -21.35
C ALA A 159 -16.25 3.96 -20.42
N ARG A 160 -16.69 2.84 -20.99
CA ARG A 160 -16.79 1.57 -20.31
C ARG A 160 -16.03 0.49 -21.06
N GLY A 161 -15.36 -0.39 -20.35
CA GLY A 161 -14.63 -1.51 -20.94
C GLY A 161 -15.54 -2.54 -21.63
N THR A 162 -14.98 -3.30 -22.58
CA THR A 162 -15.71 -4.28 -23.41
C THR A 162 -15.06 -5.66 -23.46
N GLY A 163 -13.91 -5.84 -22.80
CA GLY A 163 -13.04 -7.02 -22.95
C GLY A 163 -12.09 -6.94 -24.15
N ALA A 164 -12.24 -5.90 -25.00
CA ALA A 164 -11.37 -5.65 -26.16
C ALA A 164 -10.82 -4.21 -26.19
N GLY A 165 -11.17 -3.39 -25.22
CA GLY A 165 -10.83 -1.98 -25.12
C GLY A 165 -12.02 -1.16 -24.61
N TRP A 166 -11.98 0.16 -24.84
CA TRP A 166 -12.98 1.09 -24.34
C TRP A 166 -14.13 1.33 -25.33
N ASN A 167 -15.36 1.35 -24.81
CA ASN A 167 -16.54 1.85 -25.51
C ASN A 167 -16.78 3.32 -25.16
N ASN A 168 -16.29 4.22 -25.98
CA ASN A 168 -16.45 5.67 -25.83
C ASN A 168 -17.86 6.18 -26.26
N SER A 169 -18.77 5.28 -26.64
CA SER A 169 -20.19 5.61 -26.90
C SER A 169 -21.09 5.25 -25.71
N TRP A 170 -20.53 4.69 -24.65
CA TRP A 170 -21.23 4.53 -23.40
C TRP A 170 -21.37 5.90 -22.72
N ASP A 171 -22.52 6.16 -22.11
CA ASP A 171 -22.87 7.44 -21.50
C ASP A 171 -23.42 7.20 -20.09
N ALA A 172 -22.68 7.63 -19.10
CA ALA A 172 -23.08 7.64 -17.70
C ALA A 172 -23.91 8.89 -17.43
N THR A 173 -25.21 8.77 -17.42
CA THR A 173 -26.15 9.91 -17.46
C THR A 173 -26.25 10.69 -16.15
N GLY A 174 -25.76 10.15 -15.05
CA GLY A 174 -25.91 10.71 -13.70
C GLY A 174 -24.67 11.45 -13.18
N TRP A 175 -23.48 11.15 -13.71
CA TRP A 175 -22.27 11.77 -13.20
C TRP A 175 -22.11 13.21 -13.69
N HIS A 176 -21.42 13.99 -12.92
CA HIS A 176 -21.07 15.36 -13.29
C HIS A 176 -19.73 15.76 -12.71
N SER A 177 -19.13 16.77 -13.34
CA SER A 177 -17.87 17.37 -12.92
C SER A 177 -18.05 18.82 -12.50
N ALA A 178 -17.08 19.31 -11.72
CA ALA A 178 -16.92 20.73 -11.44
C ALA A 178 -15.44 21.08 -11.50
N VAL A 179 -15.12 22.21 -12.13
CA VAL A 179 -13.74 22.68 -12.27
C VAL A 179 -13.61 24.07 -11.69
N GLY A 180 -12.53 24.29 -10.92
CA GLY A 180 -12.10 25.60 -10.45
C GLY A 180 -10.73 25.91 -11.03
N LEU A 181 -10.55 27.10 -11.59
CA LEU A 181 -9.25 27.56 -12.07
C LEU A 181 -8.69 28.60 -11.11
N ASP A 182 -7.39 28.60 -10.96
CA ASP A 182 -6.64 29.62 -10.25
C ASP A 182 -5.53 30.15 -11.16
N TYR A 183 -5.62 31.42 -11.52
CA TYR A 183 -4.72 32.05 -12.48
C TYR A 183 -4.51 33.54 -12.22
N SER A 184 -3.38 34.05 -12.69
CA SER A 184 -3.06 35.46 -12.59
C SER A 184 -3.79 36.33 -13.62
N THR A 185 -3.53 37.63 -13.63
CA THR A 185 -4.10 38.57 -14.61
C THR A 185 -3.64 38.24 -16.03
N GLY A 186 -4.54 37.74 -16.86
CA GLY A 186 -4.25 37.34 -18.25
C GLY A 186 -5.10 36.16 -18.66
N GLY A 187 -5.44 35.32 -17.69
CA GLY A 187 -6.25 34.12 -17.89
C GLY A 187 -5.52 32.98 -18.60
N PRO A 188 -6.14 31.81 -18.65
CA PRO A 188 -5.59 30.64 -19.32
C PRO A 188 -5.41 30.88 -20.84
N ASN A 189 -4.71 29.96 -21.52
CA ASN A 189 -4.39 30.00 -22.95
C ASN A 189 -3.45 31.15 -23.35
N THR A 190 -2.60 31.62 -22.42
CA THR A 190 -1.62 32.66 -22.68
C THR A 190 -0.33 32.41 -21.89
N ASN A 191 0.82 32.39 -22.56
CA ASN A 191 2.13 32.29 -21.90
C ASN A 191 2.86 33.66 -21.88
N GLY A 192 2.10 34.75 -21.89
CA GLY A 192 2.59 36.11 -22.11
C GLY A 192 3.13 36.84 -20.87
N GLY A 193 3.92 36.21 -20.02
CA GLY A 193 4.58 36.84 -18.88
C GLY A 193 3.79 36.81 -17.57
N ASN A 194 2.66 36.16 -17.55
CA ASN A 194 1.89 35.81 -16.35
C ASN A 194 1.90 34.28 -16.22
N ILE A 195 2.04 33.82 -15.02
CA ILE A 195 1.88 32.42 -14.66
C ILE A 195 0.48 32.18 -14.13
N ASP A 196 -0.03 30.98 -14.35
CA ASP A 196 -1.18 30.45 -13.65
C ASP A 196 -0.75 29.82 -12.31
N TYR A 197 -1.67 29.32 -11.52
CA TYR A 197 -1.35 28.67 -10.25
C TYR A 197 -1.81 27.22 -10.22
N GLY A 198 -2.79 26.89 -11.05
CA GLY A 198 -3.32 25.54 -11.18
C GLY A 198 -4.84 25.49 -11.25
N TRP A 199 -5.36 24.31 -11.08
CA TRP A 199 -6.78 24.04 -11.19
C TRP A 199 -7.24 22.86 -10.33
N THR A 200 -8.55 22.75 -10.16
CA THR A 200 -9.19 21.64 -9.45
C THR A 200 -10.26 21.01 -10.33
N ALA A 201 -10.39 19.69 -10.28
CA ALA A 201 -11.50 18.96 -10.88
C ALA A 201 -12.19 18.08 -9.84
N ARG A 202 -13.52 18.08 -9.81
CA ARG A 202 -14.33 17.18 -8.99
C ARG A 202 -15.08 16.23 -9.89
N PHE A 203 -15.12 14.97 -9.49
CA PHE A 203 -15.91 13.91 -10.09
C PHE A 203 -16.96 13.48 -9.06
N VAL A 204 -18.21 13.58 -9.43
CA VAL A 204 -19.36 13.15 -8.62
C VAL A 204 -20.06 12.04 -9.39
N ILE A 205 -19.83 10.79 -8.98
CA ILE A 205 -20.25 9.60 -9.72
C ILE A 205 -21.31 8.86 -8.91
N PRO A 206 -22.59 8.87 -9.34
CA PRO A 206 -23.63 8.09 -8.68
C PRO A 206 -23.33 6.60 -8.75
N TRP A 207 -23.65 5.86 -7.70
CA TRP A 207 -23.49 4.40 -7.70
C TRP A 207 -24.23 3.71 -8.84
N GLY A 208 -25.36 4.26 -9.28
CA GLY A 208 -26.13 3.73 -10.40
C GLY A 208 -25.36 3.72 -11.72
N ASP A 209 -24.49 4.69 -11.97
CA ASP A 209 -23.66 4.77 -13.18
C ASP A 209 -22.56 3.69 -13.19
N LEU A 210 -22.18 3.21 -12.00
CA LEU A 210 -21.27 2.07 -11.82
C LEU A 210 -22.01 0.73 -11.73
N GLY A 211 -23.33 0.71 -12.02
CA GLY A 211 -24.16 -0.50 -11.97
C GLY A 211 -24.50 -0.98 -10.55
N MET A 212 -24.38 -0.11 -9.53
CA MET A 212 -24.56 -0.42 -8.12
C MET A 212 -25.78 0.28 -7.54
N SER A 213 -26.38 -0.27 -6.49
CA SER A 213 -27.53 0.33 -5.79
C SER A 213 -27.12 1.24 -4.60
N GLY A 214 -25.85 1.28 -4.27
CA GLY A 214 -25.28 2.03 -3.16
C GLY A 214 -23.80 1.74 -3.00
N PRO A 215 -23.14 2.26 -1.94
CA PRO A 215 -21.71 2.06 -1.73
C PRO A 215 -21.35 0.59 -1.54
N PRO A 216 -20.14 0.18 -1.94
CA PRO A 216 -19.58 -1.12 -1.60
C PRO A 216 -19.52 -1.33 -0.09
N THR A 217 -19.55 -2.59 0.32
CA THR A 217 -19.34 -2.94 1.73
C THR A 217 -17.87 -2.71 2.11
N GLU A 218 -17.66 -2.42 3.39
CA GLU A 218 -16.30 -2.34 3.94
C GLU A 218 -15.52 -3.64 3.63
N GLY A 219 -14.25 -3.51 3.26
CA GLY A 219 -13.40 -4.60 2.80
C GLY A 219 -13.46 -4.88 1.29
N THR A 220 -14.36 -4.22 0.54
CA THR A 220 -14.38 -4.34 -0.93
C THR A 220 -13.14 -3.69 -1.54
N GLN A 221 -12.58 -4.33 -2.57
CA GLN A 221 -11.42 -3.84 -3.31
C GLN A 221 -11.81 -3.49 -4.75
N TRP A 222 -11.28 -2.39 -5.25
CA TRP A 222 -11.36 -1.96 -6.64
C TRP A 222 -9.96 -1.66 -7.18
N GLY A 223 -9.82 -1.57 -8.50
CA GLY A 223 -8.67 -0.95 -9.14
C GLY A 223 -8.89 0.55 -9.30
N LEU A 224 -7.84 1.35 -9.09
CA LEU A 224 -7.85 2.81 -9.30
C LEU A 224 -6.61 3.25 -10.08
N GLY A 225 -6.83 4.03 -11.13
CA GLY A 225 -5.79 4.76 -11.83
C GLY A 225 -6.16 6.22 -12.04
N THR A 226 -5.16 7.08 -12.03
CA THR A 226 -5.34 8.51 -12.34
C THR A 226 -4.31 8.94 -13.37
N ARG A 227 -4.72 9.74 -14.35
CA ARG A 227 -3.82 10.32 -15.35
C ARG A 227 -4.11 11.79 -15.54
N LEU A 228 -3.07 12.60 -15.44
CA LEU A 228 -3.04 13.99 -15.86
C LEU A 228 -2.55 14.07 -17.32
N TYR A 229 -3.19 14.90 -18.12
CA TYR A 229 -2.75 15.38 -19.43
C TYR A 229 -2.45 16.87 -19.27
N ASP A 230 -1.25 17.26 -19.63
CA ASP A 230 -0.70 18.57 -19.38
C ASP A 230 -0.36 19.28 -20.70
N ARG A 231 -0.89 20.48 -20.90
CA ARG A 231 -0.67 21.29 -22.08
C ARG A 231 -0.21 22.69 -21.71
N ASP A 232 1.02 23.03 -22.05
CA ASP A 232 1.63 24.32 -21.77
C ASP A 232 1.62 25.30 -22.93
N ASP A 233 1.13 24.91 -24.11
CA ASP A 233 1.21 25.72 -25.32
C ASP A 233 0.04 25.51 -26.29
N GLN A 234 -0.05 26.34 -27.29
CA GLN A 234 -1.12 26.26 -28.27
C GLN A 234 -1.06 24.96 -29.10
N PRO A 235 -2.13 24.15 -29.15
CA PRO A 235 -2.23 23.01 -30.09
C PRO A 235 -2.24 23.42 -31.57
N PRO A 236 -1.77 22.55 -32.52
CA PRO A 236 -1.27 21.21 -32.31
C PRO A 236 0.26 21.19 -32.27
N ALA A 237 0.84 21.10 -31.12
CA ALA A 237 2.28 20.97 -31.01
C ALA A 237 2.61 19.65 -30.27
N GLY A 238 3.14 18.69 -30.97
CA GLY A 238 3.79 17.49 -30.42
C GLY A 238 2.95 16.60 -29.49
N ALA A 239 3.62 15.64 -28.88
CA ALA A 239 3.05 14.81 -27.83
C ALA A 239 2.87 15.65 -26.55
N ILE A 240 1.73 15.49 -25.92
CA ILE A 240 1.42 16.14 -24.64
C ILE A 240 2.07 15.33 -23.50
N PRO A 241 2.72 15.98 -22.53
CA PRO A 241 3.16 15.34 -21.30
C PRO A 241 1.99 14.67 -20.59
N VAL A 242 2.29 13.55 -19.94
CA VAL A 242 1.32 12.83 -19.10
C VAL A 242 1.98 12.35 -17.83
N GLU A 243 1.27 12.47 -16.73
CA GLU A 243 1.67 11.94 -15.44
C GLU A 243 0.58 10.99 -14.93
N SER A 244 0.94 9.99 -14.15
CA SER A 244 -0.02 8.95 -13.76
C SER A 244 0.28 8.42 -12.36
N TRP A 245 -0.78 7.97 -11.70
CA TRP A 245 -0.69 7.20 -10.47
C TRP A 245 -1.54 5.92 -10.60
N PRO A 246 -1.01 4.77 -10.17
CA PRO A 246 0.37 4.52 -9.74
C PRO A 246 1.37 4.66 -10.89
N GLU A 247 2.65 4.62 -10.63
CA GLU A 247 3.72 4.78 -11.64
C GLU A 247 3.67 3.68 -12.72
N THR A 248 3.15 2.51 -12.35
CA THR A 248 2.95 1.37 -13.27
C THR A 248 1.74 1.55 -14.18
N PHE A 249 0.90 2.57 -13.95
CA PHE A 249 -0.40 2.73 -14.57
C PHE A 249 -0.36 2.74 -16.09
N GLN A 250 -1.20 1.91 -16.69
CA GLN A 250 -1.49 1.88 -18.13
C GLN A 250 -3.01 1.92 -18.33
N PRO A 251 -3.55 2.91 -19.08
CA PRO A 251 -5.00 3.13 -19.19
C PRO A 251 -5.77 1.96 -19.79
N ASN A 252 -5.11 1.10 -20.56
CA ASN A 252 -5.74 -0.05 -21.22
C ASN A 252 -5.39 -1.39 -20.55
N ASN A 253 -4.79 -1.36 -19.35
CA ASN A 253 -4.37 -2.55 -18.63
C ASN A 253 -4.69 -2.46 -17.13
N PRO A 254 -5.91 -2.83 -16.70
CA PRO A 254 -6.33 -2.77 -15.29
C PRO A 254 -5.40 -3.49 -14.31
N SER A 255 -4.65 -4.51 -14.77
CA SER A 255 -3.68 -5.21 -13.89
C SER A 255 -2.56 -4.32 -13.35
N THR A 256 -2.37 -3.13 -13.94
CA THR A 256 -1.33 -2.16 -13.56
C THR A 256 -1.86 -1.04 -12.63
N TRP A 257 -3.15 -1.05 -12.30
CA TRP A 257 -3.77 -0.01 -11.47
C TRP A 257 -3.54 -0.30 -9.98
N ALA A 258 -3.59 0.75 -9.19
CA ALA A 258 -3.50 0.65 -7.73
C ALA A 258 -4.75 0.02 -7.13
N GLU A 259 -4.64 -0.40 -5.89
CA GLU A 259 -5.77 -0.91 -5.11
C GLU A 259 -6.50 0.23 -4.41
N LEU A 260 -7.80 0.31 -4.61
CA LEU A 260 -8.73 1.12 -3.84
C LEU A 260 -9.49 0.19 -2.88
N HIS A 261 -9.32 0.38 -1.59
CA HIS A 261 -9.94 -0.42 -0.55
C HIS A 261 -11.01 0.40 0.18
N PHE A 262 -12.24 -0.12 0.25
CA PHE A 262 -13.34 0.53 0.95
C PHE A 262 -13.30 0.21 2.44
N GLY A 263 -13.20 1.23 3.28
CA GLY A 263 -13.04 1.14 4.72
C GLY A 263 -11.65 1.55 5.21
N ALA A 264 -11.48 1.60 6.53
CA ALA A 264 -10.17 1.74 7.13
C ALA A 264 -9.38 0.45 6.96
N ASP A 265 -8.06 0.55 6.90
CA ASP A 265 -7.25 -0.65 7.01
C ASP A 265 -7.35 -1.21 8.42
N ALA A 266 -8.01 -2.37 8.53
CA ALA A 266 -8.13 -3.11 9.77
C ALA A 266 -7.01 -4.17 9.83
N TYR A 267 -5.76 -3.73 10.00
CA TYR A 267 -4.67 -4.67 10.23
C TYR A 267 -4.88 -5.43 11.54
N ASP A 268 -5.04 -6.76 11.42
CA ASP A 268 -5.09 -7.67 12.57
C ASP A 268 -3.72 -8.35 12.70
N PRO A 269 -2.94 -8.07 13.74
CA PRO A 269 -1.69 -8.75 13.99
C PRO A 269 -1.88 -10.25 14.30
N GLY A 270 -3.12 -10.70 14.44
CA GLY A 270 -3.47 -12.05 14.89
C GLY A 270 -3.20 -12.28 16.38
N PRO A 271 -3.50 -13.48 16.89
CA PRO A 271 -3.34 -13.80 18.29
C PRO A 271 -1.88 -13.73 18.70
N GLY A 272 -1.60 -13.09 19.85
CA GLY A 272 -0.27 -12.99 20.43
C GLY A 272 -0.35 -12.55 21.88
N THR A 273 0.55 -13.07 22.72
CA THR A 273 0.70 -12.59 24.09
C THR A 273 1.78 -11.52 24.13
N VAL A 274 1.49 -10.37 24.71
CA VAL A 274 2.46 -9.30 24.88
C VAL A 274 3.64 -9.81 25.73
N GLN A 275 4.84 -9.75 25.18
CA GLN A 275 6.08 -10.11 25.85
C GLN A 275 6.93 -8.89 26.20
N GLY A 276 6.73 -7.77 25.51
CA GLY A 276 7.42 -6.54 25.80
C GLY A 276 7.05 -5.38 24.90
N THR A 277 7.65 -4.25 25.20
CA THR A 277 7.58 -3.02 24.39
C THR A 277 8.99 -2.49 24.17
N THR A 278 9.18 -1.89 22.98
CA THR A 278 10.41 -1.18 22.62
C THR A 278 10.04 0.26 22.31
N LEU A 279 10.70 1.22 22.95
CA LEU A 279 10.57 2.63 22.64
C LEU A 279 11.74 3.01 21.74
N ILE A 280 11.45 3.56 20.57
CA ILE A 280 12.41 4.04 19.58
C ILE A 280 12.25 5.56 19.49
N ARG A 281 13.31 6.28 19.81
CA ARG A 281 13.40 7.74 19.83
C ARG A 281 14.86 8.15 19.74
N ALA A 282 15.18 9.18 18.97
CA ALA A 282 16.52 9.76 18.96
C ALA A 282 16.93 10.26 20.36
N SER A 283 18.08 9.83 20.85
CA SER A 283 18.63 10.24 22.16
C SER A 283 19.28 11.62 22.12
N SER A 284 19.64 12.09 20.93
CA SER A 284 20.26 13.38 20.67
C SER A 284 19.97 13.84 19.22
N PRO A 285 20.20 15.11 18.88
CA PRO A 285 20.04 15.60 17.49
C PRO A 285 20.98 14.96 16.46
N THR A 286 21.92 14.13 16.89
CA THR A 286 22.88 13.43 16.01
C THR A 286 22.72 11.91 16.10
N ASP A 287 21.61 11.43 16.64
CA ASP A 287 21.30 10.01 16.78
C ASP A 287 20.42 9.56 15.62
N ASN A 288 21.00 8.83 14.69
CA ASN A 288 20.34 8.36 13.47
C ASN A 288 19.38 7.16 13.71
N THR A 289 18.99 6.89 14.94
CA THR A 289 17.92 5.91 15.25
C THR A 289 16.59 6.37 14.67
N VAL A 290 16.40 7.69 14.57
CA VAL A 290 15.29 8.34 13.89
C VAL A 290 15.88 9.34 12.89
N GLU A 291 15.44 9.26 11.65
CA GLU A 291 15.71 10.25 10.61
C GLU A 291 14.39 10.90 10.23
N ASP A 292 14.36 12.22 10.12
CA ASP A 292 13.15 12.93 9.70
C ASP A 292 13.45 14.21 8.92
N ALA A 293 12.51 14.62 8.08
CA ALA A 293 12.60 15.85 7.32
C ALA A 293 11.20 16.31 6.93
N TRP A 294 11.01 17.61 6.85
CA TRP A 294 9.86 18.14 6.17
C TRP A 294 10.23 18.74 4.82
N MET A 295 9.26 18.87 3.94
CA MET A 295 9.40 19.49 2.65
C MET A 295 8.14 20.27 2.29
N GLY A 296 8.29 21.36 1.55
CA GLY A 296 7.19 22.24 1.21
C GLY A 296 7.23 22.74 -0.23
N GLY A 297 6.15 23.33 -0.66
CA GLY A 297 5.99 23.91 -2.00
C GLY A 297 6.69 25.24 -2.21
N GLY A 298 7.18 25.90 -1.14
CA GLY A 298 7.79 27.24 -1.27
C GLY A 298 8.16 27.91 0.05
N GLY A 299 8.38 27.12 1.11
CA GLY A 299 8.67 27.64 2.44
C GLY A 299 7.43 28.08 3.21
N LEU A 300 7.62 28.75 4.31
CA LEU A 300 6.61 29.10 5.32
C LEU A 300 5.46 30.01 4.85
N CYS A 301 4.72 29.69 3.80
CA CYS A 301 3.56 30.45 3.31
C CYS A 301 3.85 31.93 2.94
N ALA A 302 5.04 32.41 3.18
CA ALA A 302 5.33 33.86 3.20
C ALA A 302 6.08 34.40 1.98
N SER A 303 6.64 33.53 1.13
CA SER A 303 7.68 33.97 0.20
C SER A 303 7.45 33.65 -1.27
N GLY A 304 6.21 33.44 -1.69
CA GLY A 304 5.95 33.16 -3.10
C GLY A 304 6.40 31.76 -3.54
N HIS A 305 6.14 31.43 -4.78
CA HIS A 305 6.32 30.08 -5.34
C HIS A 305 7.78 29.71 -5.60
N GLU A 306 8.70 30.63 -5.39
CA GLU A 306 10.08 30.53 -5.85
C GLU A 306 10.94 29.70 -4.89
N GLY A 307 11.51 28.60 -5.39
CA GLY A 307 12.68 27.94 -4.80
C GLY A 307 12.44 26.97 -3.65
N GLY A 308 11.18 26.67 -3.25
CA GLY A 308 10.92 25.78 -2.13
C GLY A 308 10.97 24.29 -2.43
N THR A 309 10.66 23.90 -3.67
CA THR A 309 10.49 22.49 -4.07
C THR A 309 11.78 21.67 -4.09
N GLU A 310 12.93 22.31 -4.10
CA GLU A 310 14.27 21.70 -4.09
C GLU A 310 15.00 21.92 -2.73
N VAL A 311 14.34 22.50 -1.72
CA VAL A 311 14.94 22.76 -0.42
C VAL A 311 14.76 21.56 0.50
N ASN A 312 15.87 21.13 1.11
CA ASN A 312 15.89 20.09 2.13
C ASN A 312 15.79 20.74 3.52
N HIS A 313 15.05 20.09 4.41
CA HIS A 313 14.82 20.50 5.78
C HIS A 313 15.04 19.35 6.77
N GLY A 314 16.10 18.55 6.57
CA GLY A 314 16.47 17.45 7.43
C GLY A 314 17.24 17.87 8.68
N ASP A 315 17.66 19.14 8.79
CA ASP A 315 18.33 19.69 9.97
C ASP A 315 17.47 20.69 10.76
N ASP A 316 16.20 20.83 10.39
CA ASP A 316 15.26 21.71 11.08
C ASP A 316 14.77 21.09 12.40
N PRO A 317 14.66 21.88 13.49
CA PRO A 317 14.11 21.40 14.75
C PRO A 317 12.59 21.14 14.72
N ASP A 318 11.93 21.52 13.65
CA ASP A 318 10.49 21.40 13.47
C ASP A 318 10.13 20.56 12.21
N LEU A 319 9.00 19.88 12.24
CA LEU A 319 8.37 19.19 11.13
C LEU A 319 7.07 19.89 10.75
N PHE A 320 6.92 20.27 9.48
CA PHE A 320 5.73 20.97 9.02
C PHE A 320 4.83 20.06 8.20
N THR A 321 3.55 20.04 8.57
CA THR A 321 2.52 19.25 7.87
C THR A 321 1.31 20.14 7.60
N GLY A 322 0.92 20.25 6.33
CA GLY A 322 -0.24 21.05 5.95
C GLY A 322 -0.56 20.94 4.47
N ASN A 323 -1.83 21.23 4.14
CA ASN A 323 -2.34 21.28 2.79
C ASN A 323 -3.54 22.23 2.75
N GLU A 324 -3.66 22.97 1.66
CA GLU A 324 -4.84 23.77 1.39
C GLU A 324 -5.38 23.43 0.00
N ILE A 325 -6.68 23.47 -0.18
CA ILE A 325 -7.31 23.09 -1.45
C ILE A 325 -6.97 24.04 -2.61
N ARG A 326 -6.51 25.25 -2.34
CA ARG A 326 -6.27 26.26 -3.36
C ARG A 326 -4.85 26.19 -3.91
N PRO A 327 -4.65 26.05 -5.23
CA PRO A 327 -3.33 26.05 -5.85
C PRO A 327 -2.48 27.29 -5.52
N THR A 328 -3.09 28.45 -5.36
CA THR A 328 -2.38 29.69 -4.92
C THR A 328 -1.72 29.58 -3.54
N HIS A 329 -2.14 28.60 -2.73
CA HIS A 329 -1.56 28.35 -1.42
C HIS A 329 -0.49 27.23 -1.45
N PHE A 330 -0.07 26.79 -2.63
CA PHE A 330 0.97 25.78 -2.78
C PHE A 330 2.22 26.00 -1.91
N PRO A 331 2.72 27.22 -1.66
CA PRO A 331 3.81 27.45 -0.71
C PRO A 331 3.53 26.94 0.73
N CYS A 332 2.24 26.77 1.10
CA CYS A 332 1.83 26.25 2.40
C CYS A 332 1.57 24.72 2.40
N TYR A 333 1.88 24.02 1.31
CA TYR A 333 1.78 22.57 1.25
C TYR A 333 3.07 21.97 1.79
N ASN A 334 2.93 21.20 2.87
CA ASN A 334 4.07 20.62 3.56
C ASN A 334 3.80 19.17 3.91
N LYS A 335 4.80 18.31 3.71
CA LYS A 335 4.81 16.91 4.12
C LYS A 335 5.95 16.68 5.08
N SER A 336 5.74 15.83 6.07
CA SER A 336 6.81 15.37 6.95
C SER A 336 7.07 13.89 6.71
N PHE A 337 8.32 13.51 6.61
CA PHE A 337 8.79 12.14 6.45
C PHE A 337 9.56 11.72 7.69
N LEU A 338 9.39 10.47 8.13
CA LEU A 338 10.05 9.91 9.30
C LEU A 338 10.52 8.49 9.00
N ARG A 339 11.66 8.11 9.53
CA ARG A 339 12.23 6.77 9.44
C ARG A 339 12.71 6.31 10.80
N PHE A 340 12.31 5.11 11.21
CA PHE A 340 12.72 4.53 12.48
C PHE A 340 13.47 3.22 12.25
N ASP A 341 14.66 3.10 12.86
CA ASP A 341 15.41 1.85 12.91
C ASP A 341 14.75 0.88 13.89
N LEU A 342 14.30 -0.27 13.40
CA LEU A 342 13.63 -1.31 14.18
C LEU A 342 14.58 -2.31 14.83
N SER A 343 15.90 -2.14 14.73
CA SER A 343 16.91 -3.08 15.24
C SER A 343 16.86 -3.29 16.75
N ALA A 344 16.28 -2.34 17.51
CA ALA A 344 16.05 -2.47 18.95
C ALA A 344 14.89 -3.43 19.30
N VAL A 345 14.01 -3.76 18.33
CA VAL A 345 12.95 -4.75 18.54
C VAL A 345 13.58 -6.16 18.49
N PRO A 346 13.39 -7.01 19.50
CA PRO A 346 14.02 -8.33 19.51
C PRO A 346 13.64 -9.15 18.26
N PRO A 347 14.58 -9.87 17.64
CA PRO A 347 14.31 -10.65 16.45
C PRO A 347 13.33 -11.80 16.71
N GLY A 348 12.57 -12.17 15.69
CA GLY A 348 11.66 -13.31 15.75
C GLY A 348 10.39 -13.07 16.56
N LYS A 349 10.00 -11.84 16.74
CA LYS A 349 8.76 -11.45 17.40
C LYS A 349 7.64 -11.15 16.40
N ARG A 350 6.42 -11.08 16.89
CA ARG A 350 5.26 -10.55 16.19
C ARG A 350 4.99 -9.15 16.70
N ILE A 351 4.81 -8.20 15.82
CA ILE A 351 4.37 -6.86 16.17
C ILE A 351 2.87 -6.93 16.44
N LEU A 352 2.47 -6.56 17.66
CA LEU A 352 1.08 -6.57 18.12
C LEU A 352 0.44 -5.18 18.06
N ALA A 353 1.23 -4.15 18.30
CA ALA A 353 0.84 -2.75 18.15
C ALA A 353 2.07 -1.88 17.94
N ALA A 354 1.91 -0.78 17.22
CA ALA A 354 2.92 0.27 17.13
C ALA A 354 2.23 1.64 17.06
N GLU A 355 2.69 2.57 17.88
CA GLU A 355 2.14 3.92 18.01
C GLU A 355 3.23 4.96 17.74
N LEU A 356 2.99 5.81 16.72
CA LEU A 356 3.82 6.99 16.45
C LEU A 356 3.27 8.17 17.23
N THR A 357 4.08 8.79 18.08
CA THR A 357 3.73 10.03 18.79
C THR A 357 4.62 11.17 18.34
N LEU A 358 4.00 12.27 17.93
CA LEU A 358 4.64 13.56 17.67
C LEU A 358 4.09 14.61 18.65
N HIS A 359 4.92 15.60 18.97
CA HIS A 359 4.55 16.69 19.88
C HIS A 359 4.40 17.99 19.10
N LEU A 360 3.17 18.51 19.10
CA LEU A 360 2.82 19.78 18.46
C LEU A 360 3.34 20.94 19.30
N ASP A 361 4.03 21.89 18.66
CA ASP A 361 4.55 23.12 19.30
C ASP A 361 4.07 24.41 18.64
N GLY A 362 3.39 24.31 17.49
CA GLY A 362 2.89 25.48 16.77
C GLY A 362 1.91 25.20 15.65
N ASN A 363 1.42 26.26 15.04
CA ASN A 363 0.50 26.22 13.90
C ASN A 363 0.75 27.40 12.95
N ALA A 364 0.23 27.29 11.73
CA ALA A 364 0.05 28.46 10.87
C ALA A 364 -1.00 29.42 11.47
N GLY A 365 -0.86 30.69 11.12
CA GLY A 365 -1.69 31.80 11.63
C GLY A 365 -0.96 32.62 12.68
N GLU A 366 -0.98 33.95 12.52
CA GLU A 366 -0.27 34.87 13.42
C GLU A 366 -0.89 34.97 14.81
N THR A 367 -2.12 34.53 14.96
CA THR A 367 -2.82 34.51 16.26
C THR A 367 -3.51 33.19 16.47
N PRO A 368 -3.60 32.67 17.71
CA PRO A 368 -4.33 31.44 18.01
C PRO A 368 -5.76 31.40 17.48
N ASP A 369 -6.41 32.56 17.38
CA ASP A 369 -7.79 32.68 16.90
C ASP A 369 -7.95 32.39 15.40
N LEU A 370 -6.87 32.43 14.60
CA LEU A 370 -6.88 32.13 13.17
C LEU A 370 -6.52 30.68 12.89
N ALA A 371 -5.81 30.02 13.80
CA ALA A 371 -5.37 28.64 13.61
C ALA A 371 -6.58 27.69 13.51
N GLN A 372 -6.54 26.79 12.53
CA GLN A 372 -7.62 25.84 12.26
C GLN A 372 -7.16 24.40 12.55
N PRO A 373 -8.09 23.48 12.89
CA PRO A 373 -7.77 22.07 12.99
C PRO A 373 -7.39 21.49 11.61
N SER A 374 -6.59 20.42 11.63
CA SER A 374 -6.16 19.69 10.44
C SER A 374 -6.43 18.20 10.59
N TRP A 375 -6.90 17.54 9.55
CA TRP A 375 -7.01 16.09 9.47
C TRP A 375 -5.73 15.55 8.88
N VAL A 376 -4.85 15.00 9.72
CA VAL A 376 -3.51 14.58 9.35
C VAL A 376 -3.47 13.06 9.19
N SER A 377 -3.19 12.63 7.98
CA SER A 377 -3.05 11.21 7.62
C SER A 377 -1.62 10.74 7.76
N LEU A 378 -1.45 9.52 8.23
CA LEU A 378 -0.21 8.77 8.27
C LEU A 378 -0.15 7.79 7.09
N PHE A 379 0.99 7.75 6.42
CA PHE A 379 1.25 6.90 5.27
C PHE A 379 2.44 6.00 5.51
N SER A 380 2.41 4.78 4.98
CA SER A 380 3.58 3.96 4.79
C SER A 380 4.31 4.34 3.50
N ILE A 381 5.64 4.30 3.54
CA ILE A 381 6.53 4.57 2.42
C ILE A 381 7.38 3.32 2.20
N LYS A 382 7.49 2.85 0.97
CA LYS A 382 8.31 1.67 0.61
C LYS A 382 9.60 2.05 -0.12
N ASP A 383 9.58 3.17 -0.84
CA ASP A 383 10.74 3.64 -1.58
C ASP A 383 11.77 4.29 -0.65
N PRO A 384 13.07 4.12 -0.90
CA PRO A 384 14.12 4.67 -0.05
C PRO A 384 14.23 6.19 -0.20
N TRP A 385 14.59 6.86 0.89
CA TRP A 385 14.88 8.28 0.93
C TRP A 385 16.01 8.56 1.93
N GLN A 386 16.55 9.77 1.94
CA GLN A 386 17.62 10.20 2.83
C GLN A 386 17.28 11.56 3.40
N GLU A 387 17.41 11.71 4.70
CA GLU A 387 17.09 12.91 5.47
C GLU A 387 17.68 14.18 4.89
N MET A 388 19.00 14.21 4.64
CA MET A 388 19.73 15.39 4.21
C MET A 388 19.63 15.69 2.70
N THR A 389 18.82 14.94 1.95
CA THR A 389 18.69 15.12 0.49
C THR A 389 17.25 15.10 -0.01
N ILE A 390 16.30 14.68 0.82
CA ILE A 390 14.88 14.66 0.47
C ILE A 390 14.37 16.11 0.32
N HIS A 391 13.56 16.33 -0.70
CA HIS A 391 12.85 17.58 -0.94
C HIS A 391 11.57 17.29 -1.72
N TRP A 392 10.70 18.27 -1.96
CA TRP A 392 9.37 18.06 -2.53
C TRP A 392 9.38 17.24 -3.83
N ASN A 393 10.29 17.54 -4.77
CA ASN A 393 10.31 16.93 -6.10
C ASN A 393 10.99 15.55 -6.17
N ASN A 394 11.73 15.14 -5.14
CA ASN A 394 12.32 13.79 -5.07
C ASN A 394 11.72 12.91 -3.96
N ALA A 395 10.78 13.46 -3.18
CA ALA A 395 10.12 12.70 -2.12
C ALA A 395 9.34 11.50 -2.71
N PRO A 396 9.48 10.31 -2.12
CA PRO A 396 8.76 9.14 -2.60
C PRO A 396 7.26 9.28 -2.45
N LEU A 397 6.52 8.54 -3.29
CA LEU A 397 5.07 8.47 -3.20
C LEU A 397 4.64 7.62 -2.00
N ALA A 398 3.45 7.92 -1.47
CA ALA A 398 2.82 7.06 -0.49
C ALA A 398 2.57 5.66 -1.07
N TYR A 399 2.87 4.63 -0.28
CA TYR A 399 2.47 3.27 -0.60
C TYR A 399 1.01 3.03 -0.19
N GLU A 400 0.64 3.43 1.04
CA GLU A 400 -0.68 3.27 1.61
C GLU A 400 -0.94 4.30 2.72
N ASN A 401 -2.16 4.82 2.84
CA ASN A 401 -2.61 5.57 4.01
C ASN A 401 -3.11 4.58 5.07
N ILE A 402 -2.53 4.65 6.27
CA ILE A 402 -2.74 3.65 7.32
C ILE A 402 -3.54 4.15 8.52
N ASP A 403 -3.49 5.45 8.82
CA ASP A 403 -4.24 6.07 9.90
C ASP A 403 -4.46 7.56 9.64
N ALA A 404 -5.41 8.19 10.32
CA ALA A 404 -5.62 9.63 10.25
C ALA A 404 -6.31 10.14 11.51
N ILE A 405 -5.88 11.31 12.00
CA ILE A 405 -6.43 11.94 13.20
C ILE A 405 -6.64 13.43 13.05
N TRP A 406 -7.53 13.99 13.88
CA TRP A 406 -7.62 15.43 14.07
C TRP A 406 -6.46 15.95 14.91
N VAL A 407 -5.72 16.91 14.37
CA VAL A 407 -4.74 17.72 15.09
C VAL A 407 -5.33 19.11 15.29
N TYR A 408 -5.63 19.46 16.52
CA TYR A 408 -6.20 20.76 16.88
C TYR A 408 -5.10 21.82 17.01
N PRO A 409 -5.46 23.12 16.95
CA PRO A 409 -4.49 24.18 17.14
C PRO A 409 -3.75 24.07 18.47
N TYR A 410 -2.44 24.29 18.43
CA TYR A 410 -1.63 24.39 19.65
C TYR A 410 -2.11 25.54 20.51
N SER A 411 -2.37 25.28 21.78
CA SER A 411 -2.89 26.28 22.72
C SER A 411 -1.81 27.02 23.51
N GLY A 412 -0.56 26.61 23.36
CA GLY A 412 0.59 27.21 24.02
C GLY A 412 1.15 28.44 23.29
N ASP A 413 2.16 29.05 23.89
CA ASP A 413 2.94 30.14 23.31
C ASP A 413 4.14 29.53 22.57
N ARG A 414 4.18 29.66 21.24
CA ARG A 414 5.28 29.14 20.41
C ARG A 414 6.62 29.82 20.72
N ASP A 415 6.61 31.09 21.11
CA ASP A 415 7.82 31.84 21.48
C ASP A 415 8.38 31.36 22.83
N ASN A 416 7.55 30.70 23.65
CA ASN A 416 7.92 30.09 24.92
C ASN A 416 7.27 28.70 25.07
N PRO A 417 7.65 27.73 24.23
CA PRO A 417 7.03 26.41 24.25
C PRO A 417 7.29 25.71 25.59
N VAL A 418 6.25 25.09 26.12
CA VAL A 418 6.36 24.26 27.32
C VAL A 418 6.68 22.83 26.90
N PRO A 419 7.89 22.34 27.11
CA PRO A 419 8.23 20.97 26.74
C PRO A 419 7.33 19.95 27.41
N PRO A 420 6.95 18.87 26.68
CA PRO A 420 7.36 18.50 25.31
C PRO A 420 6.43 19.02 24.21
N GLY A 421 5.45 19.86 24.47
CA GLY A 421 4.36 20.22 23.57
C GLY A 421 3.15 19.28 23.69
N ASP A 422 2.14 19.44 22.82
CA ASP A 422 0.91 18.66 22.85
C ASP A 422 1.08 17.33 22.08
N PRO A 423 0.94 16.15 22.71
CA PRO A 423 1.15 14.87 22.03
C PRO A 423 -0.03 14.49 21.14
N TYR A 424 0.28 14.01 19.94
CA TYR A 424 -0.63 13.41 18.99
C TYR A 424 -0.10 12.05 18.56
N THR A 425 -0.98 11.03 18.51
CA THR A 425 -0.57 9.65 18.30
C THR A 425 -1.34 9.03 17.15
N TRP A 426 -0.63 8.37 16.23
CA TRP A 426 -1.15 7.60 15.11
C TRP A 426 -0.85 6.11 15.28
N ASN A 427 -1.75 5.27 14.78
CA ASN A 427 -1.53 3.83 14.70
C ASN A 427 -0.63 3.50 13.50
N ALA A 428 0.59 3.05 13.77
CA ALA A 428 1.58 2.65 12.78
C ALA A 428 1.75 1.11 12.69
N THR A 429 0.87 0.33 13.32
CA THR A 429 1.07 -1.12 13.53
C THR A 429 1.34 -1.88 12.25
N LYS A 430 0.56 -1.65 11.19
CA LYS A 430 0.74 -2.33 9.90
C LYS A 430 2.10 -2.05 9.28
N ALA A 431 2.45 -0.76 9.12
CA ALA A 431 3.71 -0.37 8.50
C ALA A 431 4.92 -0.93 9.28
N VAL A 432 4.87 -0.89 10.62
CA VAL A 432 5.93 -1.43 11.47
C VAL A 432 6.00 -2.95 11.36
N ALA A 433 4.87 -3.64 11.31
CA ALA A 433 4.86 -5.11 11.20
C ALA A 433 5.40 -5.59 9.86
N GLU A 434 5.06 -4.91 8.76
CA GLU A 434 5.59 -5.19 7.43
C GLU A 434 7.10 -4.93 7.38
N ALA A 435 7.56 -3.73 7.76
CA ALA A 435 8.98 -3.38 7.77
C ALA A 435 9.83 -4.31 8.65
N TYR A 436 9.30 -4.67 9.83
CA TYR A 436 9.96 -5.63 10.74
C TYR A 436 10.07 -7.03 10.11
N THR A 437 9.05 -7.49 9.39
CA THR A 437 9.06 -8.79 8.70
C THR A 437 10.08 -8.80 7.55
N ASP A 438 10.20 -7.69 6.85
CA ASP A 438 11.15 -7.51 5.74
C ASP A 438 12.59 -7.29 6.24
N GLY A 439 12.77 -7.02 7.53
CA GLY A 439 14.06 -6.72 8.16
C GLY A 439 14.57 -5.32 7.85
N GLU A 440 13.67 -4.39 7.54
CA GLU A 440 13.94 -3.02 7.13
C GLU A 440 13.55 -2.00 8.22
N ALA A 441 14.02 -0.78 8.08
CA ALA A 441 13.52 0.35 8.86
C ALA A 441 12.10 0.72 8.38
N VAL A 442 11.24 1.17 9.29
CA VAL A 442 9.92 1.67 8.89
C VAL A 442 10.03 3.12 8.40
N ASN A 443 9.51 3.37 7.20
CA ASN A 443 9.41 4.70 6.64
C ASN A 443 7.94 5.14 6.62
N LEU A 444 7.69 6.34 7.11
CA LEU A 444 6.38 6.93 7.29
C LEU A 444 6.34 8.33 6.69
N ALA A 445 5.15 8.80 6.33
CA ALA A 445 4.94 10.20 5.97
C ALA A 445 3.65 10.71 6.60
N LEU A 446 3.61 12.03 6.84
CA LEU A 446 2.43 12.75 7.29
C LEU A 446 2.04 13.79 6.25
N TYR A 447 0.76 13.83 5.92
CA TYR A 447 0.17 14.84 5.04
C TYR A 447 -1.30 15.04 5.39
N ALA A 448 -1.79 16.25 5.17
CA ALA A 448 -3.19 16.56 5.35
C ALA A 448 -3.93 16.50 4.01
N SER A 449 -5.22 16.19 4.02
CA SER A 449 -6.06 16.27 2.82
C SER A 449 -6.53 17.70 2.55
N ASP A 450 -7.80 17.96 2.53
CA ASP A 450 -8.38 19.27 2.24
C ASP A 450 -8.57 20.09 3.53
N THR A 451 -7.65 21.00 3.82
CA THR A 451 -7.66 21.79 5.06
C THR A 451 -7.89 23.29 4.79
N PRO A 452 -8.52 24.01 5.72
CA PRO A 452 -8.71 25.45 5.58
C PRO A 452 -7.38 26.22 5.71
N GLN A 453 -7.37 27.47 5.29
CA GLN A 453 -6.25 28.37 5.52
C GLN A 453 -5.87 28.41 7.01
N HIS A 454 -4.58 28.49 7.32
CA HIS A 454 -4.02 28.45 8.68
C HIS A 454 -4.19 27.10 9.41
N SER A 455 -4.24 26.01 8.68
CA SER A 455 -4.36 24.66 9.23
C SER A 455 -3.03 23.95 9.42
N SER A 456 -1.93 24.40 8.80
CA SER A 456 -0.61 23.78 8.93
C SER A 456 -0.21 23.60 10.40
N LYS A 457 0.40 22.46 10.69
CA LYS A 457 0.83 22.03 12.02
C LYS A 457 2.34 21.91 12.06
N TYR A 458 2.93 22.29 13.21
CA TYR A 458 4.36 22.27 13.45
C TYR A 458 4.62 21.33 14.62
N PHE A 459 5.37 20.25 14.34
CA PHE A 459 5.77 19.27 15.34
C PHE A 459 7.27 19.33 15.55
N HIS A 460 7.73 18.98 16.72
CA HIS A 460 9.17 18.82 16.94
C HIS A 460 9.75 17.67 16.11
N SER A 461 10.92 17.89 15.54
CA SER A 461 11.75 16.91 14.84
C SER A 461 12.68 16.16 15.78
N SER A 462 13.49 15.25 15.24
CA SER A 462 14.57 14.58 15.98
C SER A 462 15.73 15.52 16.37
N GLU A 463 15.87 16.67 15.69
CA GLU A 463 16.90 17.71 15.91
C GLU A 463 16.57 18.64 17.08
N VAL A 464 15.35 18.60 17.61
CA VAL A 464 14.97 19.49 18.71
C VAL A 464 15.82 19.26 19.97
N GLY A 465 16.21 20.34 20.61
CA GLY A 465 16.95 20.33 21.87
C GLY A 465 18.46 20.20 21.69
N THR A 466 19.12 19.54 22.63
CA THR A 466 20.58 19.41 22.71
C THR A 466 21.03 17.96 22.90
N ALA A 467 22.32 17.70 22.71
CA ALA A 467 22.92 16.37 22.91
C ALA A 467 23.09 15.95 24.40
N VAL A 468 22.54 16.72 25.34
CA VAL A 468 22.64 16.41 26.78
C VAL A 468 21.53 15.44 27.18
N SER A 469 21.88 14.32 27.81
CA SER A 469 20.93 13.26 28.20
C SER A 469 19.80 13.69 29.18
N THR A 470 19.93 14.86 29.79
CA THR A 470 18.95 15.47 30.69
C THR A 470 18.17 16.61 30.02
N ASP A 471 18.27 16.73 28.72
CA ASP A 471 17.55 17.76 27.96
C ASP A 471 16.03 17.57 28.10
N PRO A 472 15.29 18.59 28.56
CA PRO A 472 13.84 18.52 28.70
C PRO A 472 13.14 18.35 27.36
N MET A 473 13.78 18.62 26.23
CA MET A 473 13.24 18.43 24.89
C MET A 473 13.37 16.98 24.36
N THR A 474 14.16 16.11 25.01
CA THR A 474 14.27 14.70 24.57
C THR A 474 12.90 14.00 24.44
N PRO A 475 11.93 14.16 25.35
CA PRO A 475 10.61 13.57 25.21
C PRO A 475 9.77 14.15 24.05
N ALA A 476 10.13 15.33 23.54
CA ALA A 476 9.41 16.01 22.45
C ALA A 476 9.72 15.41 21.06
N ARG A 477 10.86 14.73 20.92
CA ARG A 477 11.26 14.10 19.66
C ARG A 477 10.27 13.03 19.19
N PRO A 478 10.16 12.79 17.87
CA PRO A 478 9.34 11.72 17.32
C PRO A 478 9.61 10.39 18.03
N THR A 479 8.54 9.73 18.45
CA THR A 479 8.63 8.52 19.26
C THR A 479 7.76 7.43 18.68
N LEU A 480 8.37 6.25 18.44
CA LEU A 480 7.68 5.04 18.06
C LEU A 480 7.70 4.04 19.21
N VAL A 481 6.53 3.65 19.71
CA VAL A 481 6.37 2.62 20.73
C VAL A 481 5.89 1.35 20.06
N VAL A 482 6.71 0.29 20.08
CA VAL A 482 6.42 -0.98 19.44
C VAL A 482 6.12 -2.02 20.52
N THR A 483 4.91 -2.55 20.54
CA THR A 483 4.49 -3.67 21.39
C THR A 483 4.62 -4.97 20.60
N TRP A 484 5.33 -5.93 21.15
CA TRP A 484 5.63 -7.19 20.49
C TRP A 484 5.36 -8.39 21.39
N GLY A 485 5.14 -9.54 20.76
CA GLY A 485 4.84 -10.80 21.43
C GLY A 485 5.43 -11.99 20.68
N SER A 486 5.04 -13.21 21.10
CA SER A 486 5.46 -14.41 20.37
C SER A 486 4.74 -14.50 19.03
N ALA A 487 5.43 -15.01 18.03
CA ALA A 487 4.88 -15.15 16.68
C ALA A 487 3.82 -16.27 16.56
N GLY A 488 3.71 -17.13 17.57
CA GLY A 488 2.91 -18.36 17.49
C GLY A 488 3.41 -19.32 16.39
N GLY A 489 3.33 -20.61 16.64
CA GLY A 489 3.58 -21.63 15.62
C GLY A 489 2.32 -21.91 14.82
N THR A 490 2.48 -22.47 13.63
CA THR A 490 1.35 -22.90 12.79
C THR A 490 1.42 -24.40 12.53
N ILE A 491 0.26 -25.00 12.23
CA ILE A 491 0.17 -26.42 11.85
C ILE A 491 -0.70 -26.58 10.61
N THR A 492 -0.26 -27.45 9.70
CA THR A 492 -1.05 -27.89 8.56
C THR A 492 -1.04 -29.42 8.52
N LYS A 493 -2.22 -30.03 8.35
CA LYS A 493 -2.41 -31.47 8.30
C LYS A 493 -2.91 -31.89 6.91
N HIS A 494 -2.20 -32.84 6.30
CA HIS A 494 -2.55 -33.43 5.03
C HIS A 494 -2.67 -34.95 5.16
N VAL A 495 -3.38 -35.57 4.21
CA VAL A 495 -3.48 -37.02 4.08
C VAL A 495 -3.15 -37.46 2.66
N SER A 496 -2.52 -38.62 2.51
CA SER A 496 -2.03 -39.14 1.22
C SER A 496 -3.14 -39.39 0.18
N THR A 497 -4.38 -39.62 0.62
CA THR A 497 -5.57 -39.76 -0.24
C THR A 497 -6.81 -39.36 0.55
N THR A 498 -7.75 -38.69 -0.10
CA THR A 498 -9.03 -38.26 0.51
C THR A 498 -10.17 -39.26 0.28
N ALA A 499 -9.98 -40.27 -0.56
CA ALA A 499 -11.00 -41.26 -0.89
C ALA A 499 -10.45 -42.71 -0.84
N PRO A 500 -9.98 -43.17 0.34
CA PRO A 500 -9.45 -44.53 0.50
C PRO A 500 -10.58 -45.58 0.54
N GLN A 501 -10.21 -46.83 0.26
CA GLN A 501 -11.06 -48.00 0.49
C GLN A 501 -10.80 -48.56 1.90
N THR A 502 -11.76 -49.36 2.42
CA THR A 502 -11.51 -50.14 3.63
C THR A 502 -10.32 -51.07 3.44
N GLY A 503 -9.37 -51.03 4.37
CA GLY A 503 -8.14 -51.81 4.31
C GLY A 503 -6.94 -51.06 3.71
N ASP A 504 -7.18 -49.90 3.10
CA ASP A 504 -6.08 -49.12 2.53
C ASP A 504 -5.22 -48.46 3.62
N PRO A 505 -3.90 -48.42 3.44
CA PRO A 505 -3.03 -47.60 4.28
C PRO A 505 -3.10 -46.15 3.83
N VAL A 506 -3.25 -45.24 4.77
CA VAL A 506 -3.20 -43.80 4.55
C VAL A 506 -2.14 -43.16 5.45
N THR A 507 -1.37 -42.24 4.89
CA THR A 507 -0.36 -41.50 5.63
C THR A 507 -0.82 -40.08 5.88
N TYR A 508 -0.81 -39.67 7.13
CA TYR A 508 -0.99 -38.29 7.52
C TYR A 508 0.37 -37.60 7.61
N SER A 509 0.45 -36.38 7.12
CA SER A 509 1.60 -35.51 7.23
C SER A 509 1.20 -34.22 7.94
N LEU A 510 1.94 -33.84 8.96
CA LEU A 510 1.77 -32.65 9.76
C LEU A 510 2.98 -31.75 9.52
N THR A 511 2.74 -30.57 8.99
CA THR A 511 3.78 -29.54 8.81
C THR A 511 3.58 -28.49 9.89
N ILE A 512 4.57 -28.31 10.76
CA ILE A 512 4.59 -27.36 11.85
C ILE A 512 5.67 -26.32 11.54
N VAL A 513 5.30 -25.04 11.63
CA VAL A 513 6.26 -23.94 11.56
C VAL A 513 6.54 -23.45 12.97
N GLY A 514 7.79 -23.43 13.35
CA GLY A 514 8.24 -23.06 14.70
C GLY A 514 8.04 -21.59 15.03
N SER A 515 7.76 -21.31 16.28
CA SER A 515 7.60 -19.97 16.85
C SER A 515 8.82 -19.48 17.65
N GLY A 516 9.84 -20.33 17.83
CA GLY A 516 10.91 -20.08 18.80
C GLY A 516 10.50 -20.34 20.26
N GLU A 517 9.24 -20.72 20.50
CA GLU A 517 8.68 -21.02 21.82
C GLU A 517 8.26 -22.50 21.90
N PRO A 518 8.08 -23.06 23.11
CA PRO A 518 7.64 -24.45 23.27
C PRO A 518 6.29 -24.71 22.62
N LEU A 519 6.24 -25.77 21.82
CA LEU A 519 5.04 -26.25 21.13
C LEU A 519 4.71 -27.66 21.60
N SER A 520 3.41 -27.97 21.76
CA SER A 520 2.96 -29.34 22.04
C SER A 520 1.80 -29.72 21.12
N LEU A 521 1.95 -30.86 20.44
CA LEU A 521 0.96 -31.41 19.52
C LEU A 521 0.13 -32.48 20.21
N LEU A 522 -1.18 -32.43 19.99
CA LEU A 522 -2.13 -33.49 20.31
C LEU A 522 -2.96 -33.82 19.05
N ASP A 523 -2.93 -35.06 18.64
CA ASP A 523 -3.72 -35.60 17.51
C ASP A 523 -4.48 -36.85 18.00
N VAL A 524 -5.79 -36.71 18.18
CA VAL A 524 -6.65 -37.79 18.68
C VAL A 524 -7.16 -38.57 17.49
N LEU A 525 -6.73 -39.83 17.35
CA LEU A 525 -7.15 -40.66 16.23
C LEU A 525 -8.66 -40.94 16.30
N PRO A 526 -9.42 -40.59 15.27
CA PRO A 526 -10.85 -40.88 15.19
C PRO A 526 -11.12 -42.38 15.00
N ALA A 527 -12.31 -42.80 15.38
CA ALA A 527 -12.79 -44.14 15.09
C ALA A 527 -12.76 -44.43 13.59
N GLY A 528 -12.50 -45.67 13.21
CA GLY A 528 -12.40 -46.09 11.81
C GLY A 528 -10.97 -46.06 11.23
N LEU A 529 -9.99 -45.78 12.05
CA LEU A 529 -8.55 -45.89 11.75
C LEU A 529 -7.87 -46.89 12.68
N SER A 530 -6.87 -47.60 12.19
CA SER A 530 -6.07 -48.54 13.00
C SER A 530 -5.08 -47.81 13.88
N THR A 531 -4.42 -48.57 14.78
CA THR A 531 -3.22 -48.11 15.46
C THR A 531 -2.18 -47.61 14.46
N PRO A 532 -1.54 -46.45 14.68
CA PRO A 532 -0.60 -45.88 13.75
C PRO A 532 0.73 -46.65 13.73
N THR A 533 1.34 -46.65 12.56
CA THR A 533 2.68 -47.23 12.27
C THR A 533 3.53 -46.18 11.57
N ASN A 534 4.82 -46.45 11.37
CA ASN A 534 5.72 -45.53 10.67
C ASN A 534 5.72 -44.09 11.24
N LEU A 535 5.79 -43.96 12.56
CA LEU A 535 5.85 -42.68 13.22
C LEU A 535 7.18 -41.96 12.97
N SER A 536 7.13 -40.67 12.68
CA SER A 536 8.32 -39.80 12.69
C SER A 536 9.01 -39.81 14.05
N ALA A 537 10.32 -39.59 14.06
CA ALA A 537 11.09 -39.39 15.29
C ALA A 537 10.48 -38.28 16.15
N GLY A 538 10.36 -38.54 17.45
CA GLY A 538 9.76 -37.60 18.40
C GLY A 538 8.22 -37.66 18.51
N LEU A 539 7.51 -38.28 17.56
CA LEU A 539 6.08 -38.52 17.65
C LEU A 539 5.81 -39.80 18.48
N SER A 540 4.98 -39.72 19.47
CA SER A 540 4.59 -40.82 20.37
C SER A 540 3.12 -41.14 20.24
N PHE A 541 2.75 -42.43 20.39
CA PHE A 541 1.35 -42.86 20.38
C PHE A 541 1.00 -43.64 21.66
N ALA A 542 0.01 -43.20 22.40
CA ALA A 542 -0.52 -43.87 23.56
C ALA A 542 -2.01 -43.56 23.76
N ALA A 543 -2.80 -44.52 24.19
CA ALA A 543 -4.22 -44.36 24.53
C ALA A 543 -5.09 -43.69 23.44
N GLY A 544 -4.80 -43.97 22.15
CA GLY A 544 -5.54 -43.39 21.05
C GLY A 544 -5.09 -41.99 20.63
N GLN A 545 -4.02 -41.47 21.20
CA GLN A 545 -3.51 -40.12 20.98
C GLN A 545 -2.07 -40.16 20.46
N LEU A 546 -1.79 -39.31 19.47
CA LEU A 546 -0.44 -38.96 19.03
C LEU A 546 -0.02 -37.67 19.73
N THR A 547 1.18 -37.66 20.27
CA THR A 547 1.74 -36.49 20.96
C THR A 547 3.17 -36.21 20.48
N TRP A 548 3.52 -34.94 20.41
CA TRP A 548 4.87 -34.45 20.12
C TRP A 548 5.06 -33.13 20.89
N SER A 549 6.28 -32.84 21.29
CA SER A 549 6.65 -31.55 21.90
C SER A 549 8.09 -31.21 21.54
N ASP A 550 8.33 -29.97 21.22
CA ASP A 550 9.65 -29.41 20.89
C ASP A 550 9.61 -27.87 21.02
N THR A 551 10.78 -27.24 20.83
CA THR A 551 10.92 -25.79 20.72
C THR A 551 11.63 -25.47 19.39
N PRO A 552 10.94 -25.60 18.25
CA PRO A 552 11.53 -25.29 16.95
C PRO A 552 11.86 -23.80 16.84
N ALA A 553 13.00 -23.47 16.27
CA ALA A 553 13.36 -22.08 16.02
C ALA A 553 12.28 -21.36 15.18
N LEU A 554 12.20 -20.06 15.28
CA LEU A 554 11.25 -19.26 14.49
C LEU A 554 11.42 -19.56 12.98
N GLY A 555 10.29 -19.86 12.32
CA GLY A 555 10.27 -20.20 10.89
C GLY A 555 10.83 -21.59 10.57
N GLN A 556 11.38 -22.32 11.54
CA GLN A 556 11.84 -23.71 11.33
C GLN A 556 10.64 -24.60 11.01
N VAL A 557 10.73 -25.31 9.88
CA VAL A 557 9.70 -26.26 9.46
C VAL A 557 10.01 -27.65 10.02
N VAL A 558 9.08 -28.21 10.79
CA VAL A 558 9.10 -29.58 11.29
C VAL A 558 8.01 -30.37 10.58
N THR A 559 8.38 -31.50 9.94
CA THR A 559 7.41 -32.39 9.31
C THR A 559 7.33 -33.69 10.08
N LEU A 560 6.14 -34.01 10.53
CA LEU A 560 5.83 -35.27 11.20
C LEU A 560 4.90 -36.10 10.31
N HIS A 561 5.04 -37.41 10.36
CA HIS A 561 4.14 -38.31 9.63
C HIS A 561 3.87 -39.60 10.42
N TYR A 562 2.73 -40.21 10.12
CA TYR A 562 2.35 -41.53 10.59
C TYR A 562 1.41 -42.18 9.60
N THR A 563 1.36 -43.52 9.58
CA THR A 563 0.51 -44.30 8.70
C THR A 563 -0.50 -45.09 9.50
N VAL A 564 -1.76 -45.06 9.07
CA VAL A 564 -2.85 -45.89 9.63
C VAL A 564 -3.53 -46.67 8.52
N THR A 565 -4.21 -47.78 8.87
CA THR A 565 -5.09 -48.51 7.96
C THR A 565 -6.54 -48.10 8.19
N VAL A 566 -7.30 -47.86 7.13
CA VAL A 566 -8.73 -47.56 7.22
C VAL A 566 -9.49 -48.81 7.60
N THR A 567 -10.17 -48.77 8.76
CA THR A 567 -10.99 -49.89 9.28
C THR A 567 -12.48 -49.65 9.15
N ALA A 568 -12.90 -48.40 8.91
CA ALA A 568 -14.28 -48.06 8.64
C ALA A 568 -14.77 -48.69 7.32
N VAL A 569 -16.00 -49.12 7.28
CA VAL A 569 -16.62 -49.75 6.07
C VAL A 569 -17.20 -48.69 5.11
N SER A 570 -17.50 -47.50 5.58
CA SER A 570 -17.95 -46.32 4.81
C SER A 570 -18.03 -45.10 5.73
N GLY A 571 -18.16 -43.90 5.15
CA GLY A 571 -18.45 -42.66 5.89
C GLY A 571 -17.34 -41.64 5.76
N ILE A 572 -17.52 -40.53 6.47
CA ILE A 572 -16.55 -39.43 6.54
C ILE A 572 -15.77 -39.57 7.85
N ILE A 573 -14.44 -39.52 7.76
CA ILE A 573 -13.54 -39.49 8.91
C ILE A 573 -12.80 -38.17 8.87
N THR A 574 -13.04 -37.32 9.87
CA THR A 574 -12.26 -36.08 10.07
C THR A 574 -11.27 -36.29 11.20
N ASN A 575 -10.02 -36.05 10.95
CA ASN A 575 -8.94 -36.18 11.89
C ASN A 575 -8.30 -34.82 12.13
N GLU A 576 -8.42 -34.32 13.38
CA GLU A 576 -7.92 -33.03 13.81
C GLU A 576 -6.63 -33.16 14.62
N ALA A 577 -5.66 -32.32 14.36
CA ALA A 577 -4.47 -32.12 15.17
C ALA A 577 -4.48 -30.73 15.77
N VAL A 578 -4.21 -30.64 17.06
CA VAL A 578 -4.15 -29.39 17.83
C VAL A 578 -2.72 -29.14 18.26
N LEU A 579 -2.19 -27.97 17.92
CA LEU A 579 -0.91 -27.46 18.39
C LEU A 579 -1.15 -26.47 19.52
N SER A 580 -0.78 -26.82 20.75
CA SER A 580 -0.90 -25.96 21.92
C SER A 580 0.38 -25.15 22.10
N GLN A 581 0.23 -23.89 22.43
CA GLN A 581 1.28 -22.90 22.59
C GLN A 581 0.81 -21.74 23.48
N ASP A 582 1.70 -20.86 23.92
CA ASP A 582 1.36 -19.74 24.81
C ASP A 582 0.39 -18.74 24.18
N THR A 583 0.41 -18.59 22.83
CA THR A 583 -0.52 -17.70 22.11
C THR A 583 -1.92 -18.29 21.89
N GLY A 584 -2.20 -19.45 22.49
CA GLY A 584 -3.43 -20.19 22.30
C GLY A 584 -3.29 -21.34 21.29
N PRO A 585 -4.19 -22.35 21.36
CA PRO A 585 -4.11 -23.50 20.47
C PRO A 585 -4.51 -23.13 19.03
N VAL A 586 -3.80 -23.73 18.08
CA VAL A 586 -4.17 -23.73 16.66
C VAL A 586 -4.41 -25.16 16.21
N SER A 587 -5.35 -25.39 15.28
CA SER A 587 -5.67 -26.74 14.81
C SER A 587 -5.68 -26.82 13.28
N SER A 588 -5.52 -28.05 12.79
CA SER A 588 -5.65 -28.37 11.38
C SER A 588 -6.30 -29.75 11.22
N THR A 589 -7.17 -29.87 10.22
CA THR A 589 -7.95 -31.08 9.96
C THR A 589 -7.62 -31.69 8.61
N ALA A 590 -7.71 -33.02 8.52
CA ALA A 590 -7.72 -33.74 7.26
C ALA A 590 -8.91 -34.70 7.21
N THR A 591 -9.63 -34.74 6.09
CA THR A 591 -10.88 -35.50 5.94
C THR A 591 -10.71 -36.61 4.91
N LEU A 592 -11.23 -37.80 5.24
CA LEU A 592 -11.35 -38.96 4.36
C LEU A 592 -12.82 -39.28 4.06
N ILE A 593 -13.11 -39.70 2.85
CA ILE A 593 -14.41 -40.26 2.43
C ILE A 593 -14.16 -41.72 2.08
N VAL A 594 -14.45 -42.59 3.04
CA VAL A 594 -14.20 -44.05 2.93
C VAL A 594 -15.15 -44.70 1.97
N ASN A 595 -14.64 -45.46 0.98
CA ASN A 595 -15.38 -46.07 -0.10
C ASN A 595 -16.28 -45.08 -0.88
N GLY A 596 -15.89 -43.79 -0.85
CA GLY A 596 -16.56 -42.72 -1.58
C GLY A 596 -16.22 -42.75 -3.07
N GLN A 597 -17.18 -42.34 -3.89
CA GLN A 597 -16.91 -42.05 -5.30
C GLN A 597 -16.64 -40.57 -5.46
N GLN A 598 -15.47 -40.23 -5.98
CA GLN A 598 -15.18 -38.84 -6.41
C GLN A 598 -15.91 -38.60 -7.73
N THR A 599 -16.93 -37.76 -7.70
CA THR A 599 -17.58 -37.28 -8.92
C THR A 599 -16.96 -35.93 -9.26
N PHE A 600 -16.18 -35.88 -10.31
CA PHE A 600 -15.73 -34.62 -10.89
C PHE A 600 -16.90 -34.02 -11.66
N LEU A 601 -17.49 -32.96 -11.15
CA LEU A 601 -18.40 -32.13 -11.94
C LEU A 601 -17.53 -31.33 -12.92
N PRO A 602 -17.72 -31.47 -14.23
CA PRO A 602 -17.03 -30.60 -15.17
C PRO A 602 -17.47 -29.15 -14.91
N THR A 603 -16.54 -28.28 -14.63
CA THR A 603 -16.79 -26.85 -14.57
C THR A 603 -17.14 -26.40 -15.98
N VAL A 604 -18.43 -26.16 -16.23
CA VAL A 604 -18.89 -25.52 -17.45
C VAL A 604 -18.62 -24.04 -17.29
N PHE A 605 -17.55 -23.55 -17.88
CA PHE A 605 -17.39 -22.11 -18.09
C PHE A 605 -18.49 -21.66 -19.06
N ARG A 606 -19.37 -20.77 -18.60
CA ARG A 606 -20.30 -20.01 -19.41
C ARG A 606 -19.75 -18.63 -19.68
#